data_820f9ca3adb24a706edb19ff187383dc
#
_entry.id   820f9ca3adb24a706edb19ff187383dc
#
_cell.length_a   1.000
_cell.length_b   1.000
_cell.length_c   1.000
_cell.angle_alpha   90.00
_cell.angle_beta   90.00
_cell.angle_gamma   90.00
#
_symmetry.space_group_name_H-M   'P 1'
#
loop_
_entity.id
_entity.type
_entity.pdbx_description
1 polymer ?
#
loop_
_entity_poly.entity_id
_entity_poly.type
_entity_poly.pdbx_seq_one_letter_code
_entity_poly.pdbx_strand_id
1 'polypeptide(L)'
;MIKNETITPQHIVKVFKTYHPTHPLKLVCDLIYDENGLFKTEDIAKYAWAFNTINAVGRALMTLADVSMEAYEDMVNVKLRAKKKKGYNQHNLISAFCELSLMNTFLVRSSDRSSFVYEDRCVDGSDKNVEFTIKMANFTFHVEVKTSDLLLEDRNIVKALENSEKVLVLDSRNKHFREIMEKSPVPVIGSLDNRIVDYLESANEKFSISKDEYEVNLLVICWDDRIHQPLMALKSVDAEGILTGNTHLKNEDGTPKTFDNVGCILINSSYFLFKEYIGFLLFDRFSPSFPVDPFYQLFTNNYLIDRNLTNDRVNMIQSIIQQKVTIVNEEYANTLPPVSIAFMKDKDSNVISFRKRNIDDIVDLNS
;
A
#
# COMPACT_ATOMS: atom_id res chain seq x y z
N MET A 1 -21.22 -3.55 29.78
CA MET A 1 -19.92 -4.07 30.26
C MET A 1 -19.64 -5.36 29.51
N ILE A 2 -18.91 -5.26 28.40
CA ILE A 2 -18.40 -6.43 27.67
C ILE A 2 -17.24 -6.91 28.54
N LYS A 3 -17.29 -8.17 29.00
CA LYS A 3 -16.16 -8.81 29.68
C LYS A 3 -14.96 -8.68 28.74
N ASN A 4 -13.85 -8.13 29.24
CA ASN A 4 -12.55 -8.16 28.59
C ASN A 4 -12.12 -9.63 28.45
N GLU A 5 -12.64 -10.34 27.45
CA GLU A 5 -12.10 -11.63 27.08
C GLU A 5 -10.76 -11.38 26.41
N THR A 6 -9.71 -11.86 27.02
CA THR A 6 -8.37 -11.79 26.45
C THR A 6 -8.37 -12.48 25.09
N ILE A 7 -8.07 -11.75 24.02
CA ILE A 7 -7.97 -12.32 22.68
C ILE A 7 -6.81 -13.31 22.66
N THR A 8 -7.11 -14.55 22.28
CA THR A 8 -6.11 -15.64 22.21
C THR A 8 -5.86 -16.04 20.76
N PRO A 9 -4.72 -16.68 20.46
CA PRO A 9 -4.47 -17.24 19.13
C PRO A 9 -5.60 -18.18 18.66
N GLN A 10 -6.16 -19.00 19.55
CA GLN A 10 -7.27 -19.90 19.24
C GLN A 10 -8.54 -19.13 18.86
N HIS A 11 -8.81 -17.99 19.52
CA HIS A 11 -9.93 -17.12 19.14
C HIS A 11 -9.76 -16.62 17.71
N ILE A 12 -8.59 -16.12 17.35
CA ILE A 12 -8.27 -15.61 16.00
C ILE A 12 -8.44 -16.73 14.94
N VAL A 13 -7.92 -17.92 15.20
CA VAL A 13 -8.08 -19.08 14.34
C VAL A 13 -9.56 -19.41 14.12
N LYS A 14 -10.38 -19.42 15.18
CA LYS A 14 -11.83 -19.65 15.07
C LYS A 14 -12.50 -18.60 14.20
N VAL A 15 -12.13 -17.32 14.32
CA VAL A 15 -12.67 -16.25 13.47
C VAL A 15 -12.28 -16.49 12.01
N PHE A 16 -11.02 -16.75 11.67
CA PHE A 16 -10.59 -17.01 10.30
C PHE A 16 -11.30 -18.21 9.67
N LYS A 17 -11.61 -19.24 10.45
CA LYS A 17 -12.40 -20.40 9.97
C LYS A 17 -13.83 -20.03 9.56
N THR A 18 -14.37 -18.89 10.03
CA THR A 18 -15.69 -18.39 9.59
C THR A 18 -15.67 -17.65 8.25
N TYR A 19 -14.48 -17.37 7.71
CA TYR A 19 -14.35 -16.66 6.45
C TYR A 19 -14.83 -17.52 5.27
N HIS A 20 -14.91 -16.90 4.09
CA HIS A 20 -15.34 -17.62 2.88
C HIS A 20 -14.40 -18.82 2.60
N PRO A 21 -14.90 -19.97 2.12
CA PRO A 21 -14.06 -21.17 1.86
C PRO A 21 -12.84 -20.94 0.98
N THR A 22 -12.89 -19.97 0.05
CA THR A 22 -11.75 -19.63 -0.81
C THR A 22 -10.82 -18.55 -0.21
N HIS A 23 -11.10 -18.08 1.00
CA HIS A 23 -10.31 -17.02 1.62
C HIS A 23 -8.94 -17.55 2.07
N PRO A 24 -7.80 -16.87 1.73
CA PRO A 24 -6.46 -17.36 2.03
C PRO A 24 -6.23 -17.72 3.50
N LEU A 25 -6.62 -16.84 4.43
CA LEU A 25 -6.45 -17.09 5.87
C LEU A 25 -7.26 -18.31 6.33
N LYS A 26 -8.46 -18.52 5.78
CA LYS A 26 -9.24 -19.73 6.10
C LYS A 26 -8.54 -20.98 5.56
N LEU A 27 -8.11 -20.97 4.31
CA LEU A 27 -7.42 -22.11 3.69
C LEU A 27 -6.18 -22.51 4.52
N VAL A 28 -5.39 -21.51 4.91
CA VAL A 28 -4.20 -21.75 5.76
C VAL A 28 -4.60 -22.29 7.14
N CYS A 29 -5.64 -21.75 7.77
CA CYS A 29 -6.13 -22.30 9.05
C CYS A 29 -6.63 -23.74 8.92
N ASP A 30 -7.34 -24.06 7.85
CA ASP A 30 -7.87 -25.41 7.63
C ASP A 30 -6.76 -26.44 7.38
N LEU A 31 -5.57 -26.02 6.92
CA LEU A 31 -4.41 -26.90 6.77
C LEU A 31 -3.84 -27.35 8.13
N ILE A 32 -3.76 -26.43 9.10
CA ILE A 32 -2.96 -26.66 10.32
C ILE A 32 -3.77 -26.78 11.61
N TYR A 33 -5.05 -26.39 11.62
CA TYR A 33 -5.91 -26.44 12.80
C TYR A 33 -7.16 -27.31 12.56
N ASP A 34 -7.59 -28.04 13.58
CA ASP A 34 -8.85 -28.77 13.58
C ASP A 34 -10.08 -27.85 13.72
N GLU A 35 -11.28 -28.43 13.76
CA GLU A 35 -12.54 -27.69 13.88
C GLU A 35 -12.64 -26.89 15.20
N ASN A 36 -11.93 -27.31 16.24
CA ASN A 36 -11.90 -26.63 17.52
C ASN A 36 -10.83 -25.53 17.59
N GLY A 37 -10.04 -25.34 16.53
CA GLY A 37 -8.89 -24.43 16.47
C GLY A 37 -7.66 -24.97 17.22
N LEU A 38 -7.61 -26.29 17.45
CA LEU A 38 -6.43 -26.95 17.99
C LEU A 38 -5.50 -27.38 16.88
N PHE A 39 -4.21 -27.39 17.18
CA PHE A 39 -3.17 -27.71 16.20
C PHE A 39 -3.23 -29.17 15.78
N LYS A 40 -3.21 -29.45 14.47
CA LYS A 40 -3.09 -30.82 13.92
C LYS A 40 -1.62 -31.25 14.01
N THR A 41 -1.33 -32.28 14.79
CA THR A 41 0.04 -32.66 15.17
C THR A 41 0.86 -33.37 14.12
N GLU A 42 0.30 -33.72 12.95
CA GLU A 42 0.90 -34.75 12.10
C GLU A 42 2.02 -34.27 11.17
N ASP A 43 2.23 -32.97 10.91
CA ASP A 43 3.31 -32.52 10.00
C ASP A 43 3.71 -31.05 10.17
N ILE A 44 4.12 -30.65 11.37
CA ILE A 44 4.53 -29.26 11.68
C ILE A 44 5.60 -28.76 10.69
N ALA A 45 6.57 -29.59 10.36
CA ALA A 45 7.66 -29.18 9.48
C ALA A 45 7.19 -28.88 8.04
N LYS A 46 6.24 -29.64 7.53
CA LYS A 46 5.65 -29.46 6.20
C LYS A 46 4.83 -28.16 6.10
N TYR A 47 4.16 -27.79 7.18
CA TYR A 47 3.27 -26.62 7.23
C TYR A 47 3.83 -25.46 8.06
N ALA A 48 5.15 -25.41 8.31
CA ALA A 48 5.78 -24.37 9.10
C ALA A 48 5.49 -22.97 8.56
N TRP A 49 5.42 -22.81 7.24
CA TRP A 49 5.05 -21.54 6.60
C TRP A 49 3.61 -21.10 6.96
N ALA A 50 2.66 -22.03 6.95
CA ALA A 50 1.25 -21.76 7.29
C ALA A 50 1.11 -21.36 8.75
N PHE A 51 1.82 -22.07 9.64
CA PHE A 51 1.90 -21.73 11.05
C PHE A 51 2.48 -20.32 11.28
N ASN A 52 3.60 -20.00 10.62
CA ASN A 52 4.23 -18.69 10.71
C ASN A 52 3.30 -17.57 10.21
N THR A 53 2.56 -17.81 9.13
CA THR A 53 1.56 -16.87 8.62
C THR A 53 0.50 -16.53 9.66
N ILE A 54 -0.17 -17.54 10.19
CA ILE A 54 -1.25 -17.34 11.16
C ILE A 54 -0.72 -16.72 12.44
N ASN A 55 0.47 -17.11 12.88
CA ASN A 55 1.11 -16.49 14.03
C ASN A 55 1.48 -15.02 13.80
N ALA A 56 1.97 -14.66 12.62
CA ALA A 56 2.36 -13.30 12.30
C ALA A 56 1.12 -12.38 12.27
N VAL A 57 0.08 -12.77 11.53
CA VAL A 57 -1.20 -12.04 11.52
C VAL A 57 -1.82 -12.02 12.92
N GLY A 58 -1.80 -13.16 13.62
CA GLY A 58 -2.33 -13.28 14.97
C GLY A 58 -1.66 -12.35 15.98
N ARG A 59 -0.31 -12.26 15.97
CA ARG A 59 0.43 -11.34 16.83
C ARG A 59 0.07 -9.88 16.54
N ALA A 60 0.00 -9.48 15.28
CA ALA A 60 -0.38 -8.13 14.90
C ALA A 60 -1.79 -7.78 15.40
N LEU A 61 -2.74 -8.70 15.25
CA LEU A 61 -4.11 -8.54 15.74
C LEU A 61 -4.20 -8.50 17.27
N MET A 62 -3.43 -9.32 17.97
CA MET A 62 -3.36 -9.27 19.43
C MET A 62 -2.78 -7.95 19.92
N THR A 63 -1.71 -7.46 19.29
CA THR A 63 -1.14 -6.14 19.59
C THR A 63 -2.18 -5.04 19.42
N LEU A 64 -3.01 -5.13 18.38
CA LEU A 64 -4.08 -4.17 18.13
C LEU A 64 -5.20 -4.30 19.18
N ALA A 65 -5.61 -5.51 19.54
CA ALA A 65 -6.63 -5.77 20.56
C ALA A 65 -6.22 -5.27 21.94
N ASP A 66 -4.94 -5.34 22.27
CA ASP A 66 -4.39 -4.86 23.55
C ASP A 66 -4.56 -3.34 23.75
N VAL A 67 -4.71 -2.58 22.65
CA VAL A 67 -4.81 -1.11 22.70
C VAL A 67 -6.18 -0.60 22.26
N SER A 68 -6.81 -1.26 21.30
CA SER A 68 -8.14 -0.88 20.78
C SER A 68 -8.93 -2.11 20.34
N MET A 69 -9.94 -2.46 21.12
CA MET A 69 -10.86 -3.55 20.77
C MET A 69 -11.68 -3.19 19.53
N GLU A 70 -12.06 -1.92 19.36
CA GLU A 70 -12.77 -1.43 18.17
C GLU A 70 -11.96 -1.65 16.89
N ALA A 71 -10.68 -1.24 16.89
CA ALA A 71 -9.77 -1.46 15.75
C ALA A 71 -9.57 -2.97 15.46
N TYR A 72 -9.47 -3.80 16.49
CA TYR A 72 -9.39 -5.24 16.34
C TYR A 72 -10.65 -5.81 15.68
N GLU A 73 -11.84 -5.47 16.20
CA GLU A 73 -13.11 -5.98 15.69
C GLU A 73 -13.36 -5.55 14.24
N ASP A 74 -13.09 -4.29 13.90
CA ASP A 74 -13.19 -3.82 12.52
C ASP A 74 -12.19 -4.55 11.61
N MET A 75 -10.94 -4.66 12.03
CA MET A 75 -9.91 -5.36 11.26
C MET A 75 -10.30 -6.81 10.96
N VAL A 76 -10.76 -7.58 11.96
CA VAL A 76 -11.09 -9.02 11.77
C VAL A 76 -12.44 -9.24 11.07
N ASN A 77 -13.45 -8.41 11.39
CA ASN A 77 -14.81 -8.68 10.91
C ASN A 77 -15.13 -8.02 9.58
N VAL A 78 -14.43 -6.93 9.24
CA VAL A 78 -14.68 -6.13 8.03
C VAL A 78 -13.47 -6.16 7.10
N LYS A 79 -12.35 -5.58 7.51
CA LYS A 79 -11.19 -5.34 6.62
C LYS A 79 -10.54 -6.64 6.15
N LEU A 80 -10.05 -7.49 7.05
CA LEU A 80 -9.42 -8.78 6.68
C LEU A 80 -10.41 -9.76 6.06
N ARG A 81 -11.69 -9.69 6.43
CA ARG A 81 -12.70 -10.54 5.82
C ARG A 81 -12.90 -10.25 4.34
N ALA A 82 -12.65 -9.02 3.91
CA ALA A 82 -12.65 -8.56 2.51
C ALA A 82 -13.86 -9.10 1.71
N LYS A 83 -15.07 -9.09 2.33
CA LYS A 83 -16.26 -9.78 1.83
C LYS A 83 -16.71 -9.29 0.47
N LYS A 84 -17.02 -10.22 -0.42
CA LYS A 84 -17.65 -10.00 -1.73
C LYS A 84 -18.86 -10.91 -1.90
N LYS A 85 -19.77 -10.63 -2.87
CA LYS A 85 -20.97 -11.49 -3.14
C LYS A 85 -20.62 -12.96 -3.32
N LYS A 86 -19.50 -13.25 -4.00
CA LYS A 86 -18.97 -14.61 -4.17
C LYS A 86 -17.46 -14.56 -3.87
N GLY A 87 -17.05 -15.12 -2.73
CA GLY A 87 -15.66 -15.18 -2.32
C GLY A 87 -15.22 -13.96 -1.50
N TYR A 88 -14.00 -13.51 -1.74
CA TYR A 88 -13.39 -12.34 -1.10
C TYR A 88 -12.84 -11.38 -2.18
N ASN A 89 -12.59 -10.13 -1.80
CA ASN A 89 -11.93 -9.14 -2.66
C ASN A 89 -10.43 -9.12 -2.33
N GLN A 90 -9.60 -9.57 -3.27
CA GLN A 90 -8.14 -9.66 -3.07
C GLN A 90 -7.52 -8.28 -2.82
N HIS A 91 -7.93 -7.24 -3.53
CA HIS A 91 -7.43 -5.89 -3.30
C HIS A 91 -7.74 -5.40 -1.88
N ASN A 92 -8.98 -5.58 -1.41
CA ASN A 92 -9.35 -5.18 -0.04
C ASN A 92 -8.56 -5.97 1.01
N LEU A 93 -8.26 -7.25 0.76
CA LEU A 93 -7.42 -8.04 1.67
C LEU A 93 -5.97 -7.53 1.70
N ILE A 94 -5.40 -7.18 0.55
CA ILE A 94 -4.06 -6.56 0.47
C ILE A 94 -4.04 -5.23 1.22
N SER A 95 -5.07 -4.39 1.02
CA SER A 95 -5.21 -3.10 1.74
C SER A 95 -5.26 -3.32 3.26
N ALA A 96 -6.08 -4.27 3.71
CA ALA A 96 -6.18 -4.61 5.14
C ALA A 96 -4.84 -5.09 5.72
N PHE A 97 -4.06 -5.86 4.95
CA PHE A 97 -2.72 -6.26 5.37
C PHE A 97 -1.75 -5.06 5.45
N CYS A 98 -1.80 -4.13 4.50
CA CYS A 98 -1.01 -2.89 4.56
C CYS A 98 -1.34 -2.07 5.81
N GLU A 99 -2.63 -1.85 6.08
CA GLU A 99 -3.10 -1.11 7.25
C GLU A 99 -2.70 -1.79 8.57
N LEU A 100 -3.03 -3.08 8.73
CA LEU A 100 -2.67 -3.85 9.93
C LEU A 100 -1.18 -3.84 10.20
N SER A 101 -0.40 -3.99 9.16
CA SER A 101 1.05 -3.97 9.28
C SER A 101 1.58 -2.62 9.73
N LEU A 102 1.04 -1.54 9.19
CA LEU A 102 1.45 -0.20 9.57
C LEU A 102 1.08 0.07 11.03
N MET A 103 -0.15 -0.22 11.44
CA MET A 103 -0.59 -0.09 12.85
C MET A 103 0.33 -0.90 13.77
N ASN A 104 0.57 -2.18 13.45
CA ASN A 104 1.48 -3.03 14.23
C ASN A 104 2.89 -2.45 14.32
N THR A 105 3.42 -1.90 13.21
CA THR A 105 4.74 -1.29 13.17
C THR A 105 4.85 -0.10 14.13
N PHE A 106 3.85 0.77 14.17
CA PHE A 106 3.81 1.88 15.11
C PHE A 106 3.63 1.40 16.55
N LEU A 107 2.67 0.50 16.80
CA LEU A 107 2.34 0.01 18.14
C LEU A 107 3.49 -0.75 18.81
N VAL A 108 4.21 -1.59 18.07
CA VAL A 108 5.33 -2.35 18.62
C VAL A 108 6.48 -1.44 19.04
N ARG A 109 6.62 -0.27 18.43
CA ARG A 109 7.70 0.68 18.68
C ARG A 109 7.32 1.86 19.54
N SER A 110 6.02 2.05 19.79
CA SER A 110 5.56 3.07 20.72
C SER A 110 5.91 2.67 22.15
N SER A 111 6.51 3.60 22.91
CA SER A 111 6.67 3.49 24.35
C SER A 111 5.36 3.78 25.09
N ASP A 112 4.43 4.49 24.47
CA ASP A 112 3.12 4.85 25.00
C ASP A 112 2.01 4.41 24.02
N ARG A 113 1.65 3.13 24.09
CA ARG A 113 0.56 2.55 23.29
C ARG A 113 -0.81 3.09 23.67
N SER A 114 -0.97 3.65 24.88
CA SER A 114 -2.24 4.22 25.32
C SER A 114 -2.64 5.48 24.55
N SER A 115 -1.70 6.08 23.83
CA SER A 115 -1.94 7.24 22.94
C SER A 115 -2.53 6.86 21.59
N PHE A 116 -2.68 5.58 21.29
CA PHE A 116 -3.25 5.11 20.02
C PHE A 116 -4.75 5.39 19.96
N VAL A 117 -5.18 6.09 18.92
CA VAL A 117 -6.59 6.36 18.62
C VAL A 117 -6.88 5.85 17.21
N TYR A 118 -7.81 4.90 17.10
CA TYR A 118 -8.27 4.34 15.84
C TYR A 118 -9.31 5.25 15.20
N GLU A 119 -9.26 5.42 13.87
CA GLU A 119 -10.17 6.30 13.11
C GLU A 119 -10.34 7.68 13.72
N ASP A 120 -9.21 8.32 14.08
CA ASP A 120 -9.19 9.61 14.76
C ASP A 120 -9.70 10.76 13.88
N ARG A 121 -10.46 11.66 14.49
CA ARG A 121 -10.98 12.88 13.86
C ARG A 121 -10.03 14.03 14.10
N CYS A 122 -9.18 14.31 13.12
CA CYS A 122 -8.22 15.42 13.22
C CYS A 122 -8.85 16.79 12.97
N VAL A 123 -10.00 16.86 12.28
CA VAL A 123 -10.70 18.09 11.94
C VAL A 123 -12.03 18.18 12.70
N ASP A 124 -12.18 19.22 13.53
CA ASP A 124 -13.40 19.48 14.28
C ASP A 124 -14.61 19.64 13.34
N GLY A 125 -15.68 18.91 13.64
CA GLY A 125 -16.91 18.95 12.84
C GLY A 125 -16.86 18.18 11.52
N SER A 126 -15.73 17.51 11.19
CA SER A 126 -15.64 16.61 10.04
C SER A 126 -16.13 15.20 10.41
N ASP A 127 -16.82 14.57 9.47
CA ASP A 127 -17.13 13.14 9.56
C ASP A 127 -16.01 12.24 9.01
N LYS A 128 -14.90 12.85 8.58
CA LYS A 128 -13.75 12.14 7.98
C LYS A 128 -12.71 11.84 9.04
N ASN A 129 -12.29 10.58 9.10
CA ASN A 129 -11.29 10.08 10.04
C ASN A 129 -10.00 9.73 9.30
N VAL A 130 -8.84 9.92 9.97
CA VAL A 130 -7.59 9.27 9.56
C VAL A 130 -7.58 7.82 10.04
N GLU A 131 -6.74 6.96 9.50
CA GLU A 131 -6.70 5.56 9.93
C GLU A 131 -6.36 5.42 11.42
N PHE A 132 -5.39 6.18 11.91
CA PHE A 132 -5.06 6.24 13.34
C PHE A 132 -4.18 7.43 13.69
N THR A 133 -4.19 7.77 14.97
CA THR A 133 -3.26 8.72 15.60
C THR A 133 -2.48 8.01 16.70
N ILE A 134 -1.18 8.34 16.86
CA ILE A 134 -0.33 7.78 17.90
C ILE A 134 0.82 8.73 18.27
N LYS A 135 1.21 8.74 19.56
CA LYS A 135 2.40 9.45 20.02
C LYS A 135 3.63 8.55 20.02
N MET A 136 4.71 9.08 19.47
CA MET A 136 6.02 8.43 19.38
C MET A 136 7.10 9.38 19.91
N ALA A 137 7.57 9.17 21.13
CA ALA A 137 8.41 10.13 21.84
C ALA A 137 7.76 11.53 21.87
N ASN A 138 8.38 12.53 21.25
CA ASN A 138 7.85 13.90 21.20
C ASN A 138 6.88 14.14 20.03
N PHE A 139 6.80 13.18 19.07
CA PHE A 139 5.99 13.34 17.88
C PHE A 139 4.59 12.79 18.06
N THR A 140 3.60 13.48 17.48
CA THR A 140 2.25 12.96 17.28
C THR A 140 2.06 12.69 15.78
N PHE A 141 1.81 11.45 15.42
CA PHE A 141 1.54 11.05 14.04
C PHE A 141 0.04 10.89 13.83
N HIS A 142 -0.50 11.60 12.85
CA HIS A 142 -1.80 11.35 12.26
C HIS A 142 -1.55 10.59 10.96
N VAL A 143 -2.04 9.38 10.85
CA VAL A 143 -1.65 8.47 9.78
C VAL A 143 -2.84 8.12 8.90
N GLU A 144 -2.70 8.36 7.62
CA GLU A 144 -3.63 7.92 6.58
C GLU A 144 -2.94 6.91 5.67
N VAL A 145 -3.60 5.80 5.36
CA VAL A 145 -3.06 4.73 4.51
C VAL A 145 -3.84 4.67 3.21
N LYS A 146 -3.13 4.61 2.10
CA LYS A 146 -3.72 4.48 0.76
C LYS A 146 -3.08 3.33 -0.02
N THR A 147 -3.93 2.58 -0.70
CA THR A 147 -3.52 1.51 -1.61
C THR A 147 -4.23 1.66 -2.95
N SER A 148 -3.51 1.49 -4.06
CA SER A 148 -4.15 1.49 -5.39
C SER A 148 -4.64 0.10 -5.77
N ASP A 149 -5.78 0.03 -6.50
CA ASP A 149 -6.23 -1.23 -7.11
C ASP A 149 -5.38 -1.56 -8.36
N LEU A 150 -4.12 -1.89 -8.10
CA LEU A 150 -3.15 -2.27 -9.13
C LEU A 150 -3.52 -3.59 -9.80
N LEU A 151 -4.34 -4.43 -9.16
CA LEU A 151 -4.92 -5.62 -9.79
C LEU A 151 -5.92 -5.26 -10.90
N LEU A 152 -6.57 -4.09 -10.80
CA LEU A 152 -7.44 -3.60 -11.86
C LEU A 152 -6.63 -3.18 -13.09
N GLU A 153 -5.50 -2.48 -12.87
CA GLU A 153 -4.57 -2.12 -13.95
C GLU A 153 -4.01 -3.36 -14.64
N ASP A 154 -3.53 -4.35 -13.87
CA ASP A 154 -3.04 -5.62 -14.41
C ASP A 154 -4.11 -6.33 -15.26
N ARG A 155 -5.37 -6.35 -14.80
CA ARG A 155 -6.49 -6.92 -15.58
C ARG A 155 -6.78 -6.16 -16.86
N ASN A 156 -6.67 -4.84 -16.86
CA ASN A 156 -6.86 -4.02 -18.05
C ASN A 156 -5.74 -4.27 -19.06
N ILE A 157 -4.49 -4.41 -18.60
CA ILE A 157 -3.34 -4.79 -19.43
C ILE A 157 -3.57 -6.17 -20.06
N VAL A 158 -3.94 -7.18 -19.26
CA VAL A 158 -4.21 -8.54 -19.77
C VAL A 158 -5.32 -8.52 -20.82
N LYS A 159 -6.43 -7.83 -20.53
CA LYS A 159 -7.54 -7.70 -21.46
C LYS A 159 -7.17 -7.01 -22.77
N ALA A 160 -6.31 -5.98 -22.71
CA ALA A 160 -5.80 -5.32 -23.92
C ALA A 160 -4.90 -6.25 -24.73
N LEU A 161 -4.10 -7.09 -24.06
CA LEU A 161 -3.26 -8.11 -24.69
C LEU A 161 -4.04 -9.29 -25.29
N GLU A 162 -5.31 -9.50 -24.92
CA GLU A 162 -6.16 -10.49 -25.59
C GLU A 162 -6.38 -10.14 -27.08
N ASN A 163 -6.41 -8.84 -27.39
CA ASN A 163 -6.68 -8.32 -28.73
C ASN A 163 -5.44 -7.72 -29.43
N SER A 164 -4.28 -7.75 -28.79
CA SER A 164 -3.03 -7.19 -29.29
C SER A 164 -1.83 -7.95 -28.74
N GLU A 165 -0.76 -8.01 -29.53
CA GLU A 165 0.51 -8.61 -29.07
C GLU A 165 1.28 -7.69 -28.14
N LYS A 166 0.99 -6.39 -28.17
CA LYS A 166 1.68 -5.33 -27.40
C LYS A 166 0.68 -4.38 -26.78
N VAL A 167 1.01 -3.86 -25.60
CA VAL A 167 0.27 -2.79 -24.92
C VAL A 167 1.27 -1.82 -24.32
N LEU A 168 1.03 -0.54 -24.46
CA LEU A 168 1.81 0.52 -23.82
C LEU A 168 1.06 1.02 -22.57
N VAL A 169 1.75 1.16 -21.46
CA VAL A 169 1.25 1.87 -20.28
C VAL A 169 2.04 3.17 -20.17
N LEU A 170 1.37 4.29 -20.31
CA LEU A 170 1.95 5.61 -20.32
C LEU A 170 1.39 6.48 -19.22
N ASP A 171 2.21 7.40 -18.71
CA ASP A 171 1.76 8.45 -17.83
C ASP A 171 0.74 9.34 -18.57
N SER A 172 -0.49 9.39 -18.07
CA SER A 172 -1.60 10.14 -18.69
C SER A 172 -1.36 11.67 -18.74
N ARG A 173 -0.41 12.18 -17.94
CA ARG A 173 -0.02 13.59 -17.90
C ARG A 173 1.03 13.94 -18.93
N ASN A 174 1.65 12.96 -19.59
CA ASN A 174 2.62 13.23 -20.63
C ASN A 174 1.97 14.08 -21.72
N LYS A 175 2.56 15.24 -22.02
CA LYS A 175 2.04 16.20 -23.01
C LYS A 175 1.80 15.56 -24.38
N HIS A 176 2.62 14.57 -24.72
CA HIS A 176 2.50 13.82 -25.97
C HIS A 176 1.57 12.59 -25.84
N PHE A 177 1.02 12.30 -24.66
CA PHE A 177 0.19 11.11 -24.44
C PHE A 177 -0.98 11.04 -25.42
N ARG A 178 -1.73 12.13 -25.61
CA ARG A 178 -2.85 12.18 -26.57
C ARG A 178 -2.40 11.95 -28.00
N GLU A 179 -1.31 12.55 -28.40
CA GLU A 179 -0.74 12.39 -29.74
C GLU A 179 -0.29 10.95 -29.98
N ILE A 180 0.27 10.29 -28.95
CA ILE A 180 0.67 8.90 -29.01
C ILE A 180 -0.55 8.00 -29.05
N MET A 181 -1.57 8.26 -28.23
CA MET A 181 -2.84 7.51 -28.24
C MET A 181 -3.51 7.51 -29.62
N GLU A 182 -3.58 8.69 -30.25
CA GLU A 182 -4.24 8.87 -31.56
C GLU A 182 -3.46 8.24 -32.72
N LYS A 183 -2.14 8.17 -32.62
CA LYS A 183 -1.26 7.70 -33.69
C LYS A 183 -0.73 6.28 -33.47
N SER A 184 -0.84 5.73 -32.29
CA SER A 184 -0.29 4.42 -31.98
C SER A 184 -1.13 3.29 -32.57
N PRO A 185 -0.52 2.38 -33.33
CA PRO A 185 -1.19 1.14 -33.73
C PRO A 185 -1.35 0.15 -32.58
N VAL A 186 -0.76 0.43 -31.42
CA VAL A 186 -0.74 -0.41 -30.23
C VAL A 186 -1.69 0.17 -29.19
N PRO A 187 -2.51 -0.65 -28.50
CA PRO A 187 -3.35 -0.17 -27.41
C PRO A 187 -2.53 0.53 -26.35
N VAL A 188 -2.99 1.70 -25.91
CA VAL A 188 -2.35 2.50 -24.86
C VAL A 188 -3.28 2.60 -23.67
N ILE A 189 -2.75 2.33 -22.48
CA ILE A 189 -3.45 2.42 -21.19
C ILE A 189 -2.82 3.55 -20.39
N GLY A 190 -3.64 4.43 -19.82
CA GLY A 190 -3.17 5.41 -18.84
C GLY A 190 -2.75 4.76 -17.52
N SER A 191 -1.66 5.21 -16.95
CA SER A 191 -1.21 4.76 -15.64
C SER A 191 -2.13 5.24 -14.51
N LEU A 192 -2.06 4.60 -13.33
CA LEU A 192 -2.91 4.94 -12.16
C LEU A 192 -2.46 6.18 -11.37
N ASP A 193 -1.53 6.96 -11.89
CA ASP A 193 -1.01 8.16 -11.23
C ASP A 193 -2.08 9.22 -10.91
N ASN A 194 -3.17 9.27 -11.67
CA ASN A 194 -4.34 10.10 -11.31
C ASN A 194 -4.91 9.77 -9.92
N ARG A 195 -4.76 8.54 -9.46
CA ARG A 195 -5.15 8.12 -8.11
C ARG A 195 -4.38 8.81 -7.00
N ILE A 196 -3.16 9.26 -7.29
CA ILE A 196 -2.33 9.98 -6.32
C ILE A 196 -2.94 11.33 -5.99
N VAL A 197 -3.56 11.99 -6.97
CA VAL A 197 -4.33 13.22 -6.73
C VAL A 197 -5.48 12.95 -5.76
N ASP A 198 -6.28 11.91 -6.01
CA ASP A 198 -7.39 11.51 -5.15
C ASP A 198 -6.92 11.21 -3.71
N TYR A 199 -5.72 10.60 -3.56
CA TYR A 199 -5.15 10.29 -2.25
C TYR A 199 -4.73 11.54 -1.50
N LEU A 200 -4.09 12.49 -2.20
CA LEU A 200 -3.70 13.78 -1.63
C LEU A 200 -4.92 14.59 -1.23
N GLU A 201 -5.94 14.66 -2.08
CA GLU A 201 -7.20 15.35 -1.79
C GLU A 201 -7.88 14.76 -0.56
N SER A 202 -8.06 13.43 -0.56
CA SER A 202 -8.68 12.72 0.56
C SER A 202 -7.89 12.90 1.87
N ALA A 203 -6.57 12.83 1.83
CA ALA A 203 -5.73 13.03 3.01
C ALA A 203 -5.76 14.49 3.47
N ASN A 204 -5.70 15.45 2.54
CA ASN A 204 -5.73 16.87 2.86
C ASN A 204 -7.06 17.31 3.53
N GLU A 205 -8.15 16.62 3.22
CA GLU A 205 -9.46 16.86 3.85
C GLU A 205 -9.59 16.22 5.25
N LYS A 206 -8.81 15.18 5.53
CA LYS A 206 -8.81 14.45 6.80
C LYS A 206 -7.87 15.04 7.83
N PHE A 207 -6.73 15.55 7.38
CA PHE A 207 -5.74 16.18 8.24
C PHE A 207 -6.11 17.63 8.59
N SER A 208 -5.87 18.00 9.84
CA SER A 208 -5.80 19.42 10.23
C SER A 208 -4.44 20.02 9.88
N ILE A 209 -4.36 21.35 9.85
CA ILE A 209 -3.06 22.03 9.73
C ILE A 209 -2.23 21.68 10.97
N SER A 210 -1.00 21.19 10.77
CA SER A 210 -0.07 20.89 11.86
C SER A 210 0.19 22.15 12.71
N LYS A 211 0.04 22.03 14.03
CA LYS A 211 0.18 23.14 14.98
C LYS A 211 1.64 23.45 15.28
N ASP A 212 2.50 22.46 15.19
CA ASP A 212 3.93 22.57 15.45
C ASP A 212 4.75 21.53 14.66
N GLU A 213 6.08 21.58 14.80
CA GLU A 213 7.00 20.67 14.10
C GLU A 213 6.93 19.21 14.54
N TYR A 214 6.34 18.94 15.71
CA TYR A 214 6.19 17.60 16.30
C TYR A 214 4.86 16.94 15.91
N GLU A 215 3.96 17.66 15.29
CA GLU A 215 2.73 17.13 14.73
C GLU A 215 2.93 16.74 13.28
N VAL A 216 2.81 15.45 12.96
CA VAL A 216 3.15 14.89 11.65
C VAL A 216 1.92 14.28 11.00
N ASN A 217 1.40 14.96 9.99
CA ASN A 217 0.36 14.45 9.12
C ASN A 217 1.01 13.55 8.05
N LEU A 218 0.93 12.24 8.25
CA LEU A 218 1.64 11.23 7.45
C LEU A 218 0.67 10.50 6.52
N LEU A 219 0.79 10.75 5.23
CA LEU A 219 0.16 9.94 4.19
C LEU A 219 1.08 8.79 3.81
N VAL A 220 0.65 7.54 4.00
CA VAL A 220 1.37 6.36 3.56
C VAL A 220 0.73 5.80 2.31
N ILE A 221 1.50 5.71 1.23
CA ILE A 221 1.06 5.16 -0.05
C ILE A 221 1.74 3.80 -0.25
N CYS A 222 0.97 2.73 -0.12
CA CYS A 222 1.42 1.37 -0.38
C CYS A 222 1.27 1.07 -1.87
N TRP A 223 2.40 0.91 -2.56
CA TRP A 223 2.48 0.71 -3.99
C TRP A 223 3.03 -0.69 -4.33
N ASP A 224 3.10 -1.02 -5.63
CA ASP A 224 3.74 -2.24 -6.12
C ASP A 224 5.24 -2.01 -6.45
N ASP A 225 5.82 -2.88 -7.25
CA ASP A 225 7.22 -2.78 -7.68
C ASP A 225 7.50 -1.60 -8.63
N ARG A 226 6.43 -0.97 -9.17
CA ARG A 226 6.51 0.24 -10.02
C ARG A 226 6.65 1.53 -9.20
N ILE A 227 7.46 1.50 -8.16
CA ILE A 227 7.61 2.57 -7.16
C ILE A 227 8.02 3.93 -7.75
N HIS A 228 8.68 3.95 -8.91
CA HIS A 228 9.06 5.19 -9.57
C HIS A 228 7.85 5.98 -10.09
N GLN A 229 6.75 5.31 -10.40
CA GLN A 229 5.53 5.92 -10.92
C GLN A 229 4.95 6.98 -9.96
N PRO A 230 4.65 6.68 -8.69
CA PRO A 230 4.19 7.69 -7.75
C PRO A 230 5.23 8.76 -7.44
N LEU A 231 6.53 8.43 -7.44
CA LEU A 231 7.59 9.41 -7.17
C LEU A 231 7.66 10.47 -8.25
N MET A 232 7.65 10.06 -9.51
CA MET A 232 7.63 10.99 -10.65
C MET A 232 6.34 11.82 -10.67
N ALA A 233 5.19 11.17 -10.43
CA ALA A 233 3.90 11.83 -10.37
C ALA A 233 3.88 12.96 -9.34
N LEU A 234 4.57 12.79 -8.22
CA LEU A 234 4.59 13.77 -7.15
C LEU A 234 5.63 14.88 -7.36
N LYS A 235 6.85 14.54 -7.77
CA LYS A 235 8.00 15.42 -7.60
C LYS A 235 8.80 15.70 -8.88
N SER A 236 8.57 15.04 -10.02
CA SER A 236 9.31 15.35 -11.24
C SER A 236 8.84 16.66 -11.85
N VAL A 237 9.73 17.62 -11.97
CA VAL A 237 9.46 18.92 -12.62
C VAL A 237 9.21 18.73 -14.11
N ASP A 238 9.95 17.85 -14.76
CA ASP A 238 9.82 17.54 -16.19
C ASP A 238 8.47 16.86 -16.52
N ALA A 239 7.89 16.16 -15.56
CA ALA A 239 6.58 15.51 -15.66
C ALA A 239 5.44 16.37 -15.06
N GLU A 240 5.65 17.65 -14.80
CA GLU A 240 4.65 18.55 -14.17
C GLU A 240 4.10 17.97 -12.85
N GLY A 241 5.01 17.41 -12.03
CA GLY A 241 4.66 16.69 -10.80
C GLY A 241 3.75 17.48 -9.88
N ILE A 242 2.83 16.80 -9.21
CA ILE A 242 1.72 17.35 -8.43
C ILE A 242 2.21 18.33 -7.34
N LEU A 243 3.35 18.05 -6.72
CA LEU A 243 3.93 18.86 -5.63
C LEU A 243 5.07 19.76 -6.11
N THR A 244 5.09 20.13 -7.38
CA THR A 244 6.09 21.03 -7.95
C THR A 244 5.46 22.38 -8.33
N GLY A 245 6.29 23.40 -8.53
CA GLY A 245 5.82 24.70 -9.03
C GLY A 245 5.22 24.65 -10.43
N ASN A 246 5.58 23.62 -11.23
CA ASN A 246 5.11 23.40 -12.58
C ASN A 246 3.85 22.51 -12.66
N THR A 247 3.25 22.17 -11.55
CA THR A 247 2.10 21.25 -11.52
C THR A 247 1.00 21.66 -12.51
N HIS A 248 0.42 20.68 -13.20
CA HIS A 248 -0.75 20.85 -14.06
C HIS A 248 -2.04 21.10 -13.25
N LEU A 249 -2.04 20.77 -11.95
CA LEU A 249 -3.19 21.02 -11.06
C LEU A 249 -3.23 22.49 -10.68
N LYS A 250 -4.27 23.18 -11.12
CA LYS A 250 -4.47 24.60 -10.85
C LYS A 250 -5.81 24.83 -10.15
N ASN A 251 -5.84 25.84 -9.28
CA ASN A 251 -7.06 26.42 -8.75
C ASN A 251 -7.76 27.23 -9.84
N GLU A 252 -8.99 27.68 -9.58
CA GLU A 252 -9.76 28.50 -10.51
C GLU A 252 -9.06 29.85 -10.91
N ASP A 253 -8.23 30.37 -10.01
CA ASP A 253 -7.42 31.56 -10.24
C ASP A 253 -6.10 31.32 -11.00
N GLY A 254 -5.85 30.08 -11.40
CA GLY A 254 -4.64 29.65 -12.11
C GLY A 254 -3.42 29.40 -11.22
N THR A 255 -3.52 29.58 -9.91
CA THR A 255 -2.44 29.21 -8.97
C THR A 255 -2.30 27.67 -8.83
N PRO A 256 -1.09 27.15 -8.53
CA PRO A 256 -0.91 25.75 -8.24
C PRO A 256 -1.82 25.28 -7.09
N LYS A 257 -2.49 24.13 -7.27
CA LYS A 257 -3.22 23.49 -6.18
C LYS A 257 -2.23 22.99 -5.13
N THR A 258 -2.52 23.27 -3.87
CA THR A 258 -1.68 22.84 -2.74
C THR A 258 -2.43 21.83 -1.86
N PHE A 259 -1.68 21.05 -1.09
CA PHE A 259 -2.19 20.05 -0.16
C PHE A 259 -1.55 20.30 1.21
N ASP A 260 -1.82 21.48 1.78
CA ASP A 260 -1.06 22.04 2.91
C ASP A 260 -1.19 21.25 4.20
N ASN A 261 -2.29 20.49 4.35
CA ASN A 261 -2.48 19.61 5.51
C ASN A 261 -1.68 18.31 5.40
N VAL A 262 -1.19 17.92 4.21
CA VAL A 262 -0.34 16.75 4.04
C VAL A 262 1.12 17.15 4.29
N GLY A 263 1.60 16.90 5.50
CA GLY A 263 2.96 17.29 5.91
C GLY A 263 4.04 16.37 5.37
N CYS A 264 3.75 15.07 5.34
CA CYS A 264 4.73 14.05 5.00
C CYS A 264 4.07 12.93 4.18
N ILE A 265 4.78 12.40 3.18
CA ILE A 265 4.32 11.27 2.36
C ILE A 265 5.39 10.19 2.40
N LEU A 266 5.01 9.00 2.87
CA LEU A 266 5.85 7.80 2.84
C LEU A 266 5.31 6.86 1.75
N ILE A 267 6.15 6.55 0.76
CA ILE A 267 5.80 5.63 -0.32
C ILE A 267 6.64 4.36 -0.16
N ASN A 268 6.00 3.21 -0.24
CA ASN A 268 6.67 1.92 -0.11
C ASN A 268 6.06 0.85 -1.00
N SER A 269 6.73 -0.29 -1.13
CA SER A 269 6.28 -1.43 -1.94
C SER A 269 5.49 -2.49 -1.17
N SER A 270 4.82 -2.12 -0.07
CA SER A 270 4.06 -3.08 0.76
C SER A 270 2.91 -3.75 0.01
N TYR A 271 2.27 -3.04 -0.93
CA TYR A 271 1.23 -3.63 -1.76
C TYR A 271 1.76 -4.82 -2.58
N PHE A 272 2.93 -4.66 -3.22
CA PHE A 272 3.59 -5.75 -3.95
C PHE A 272 3.90 -6.93 -3.03
N LEU A 273 4.48 -6.66 -1.87
CA LEU A 273 4.83 -7.69 -0.90
C LEU A 273 3.61 -8.53 -0.49
N PHE A 274 2.50 -7.88 -0.16
CA PHE A 274 1.29 -8.60 0.24
C PHE A 274 0.56 -9.26 -0.92
N LYS A 275 0.62 -8.69 -2.13
CA LYS A 275 0.13 -9.33 -3.35
C LYS A 275 0.83 -10.67 -3.58
N GLU A 276 2.17 -10.68 -3.51
CA GLU A 276 2.98 -11.89 -3.64
C GLU A 276 2.71 -12.87 -2.50
N TYR A 277 2.59 -12.37 -1.27
CA TYR A 277 2.30 -13.19 -0.09
C TYR A 277 0.95 -13.91 -0.20
N ILE A 278 -0.11 -13.23 -0.63
CA ILE A 278 -1.42 -13.85 -0.86
C ILE A 278 -1.34 -14.85 -2.03
N GLY A 279 -0.65 -14.51 -3.10
CA GLY A 279 -0.40 -15.43 -4.21
C GLY A 279 0.28 -16.71 -3.75
N PHE A 280 1.28 -16.58 -2.90
CA PHE A 280 1.97 -17.69 -2.28
C PHE A 280 1.03 -18.56 -1.43
N LEU A 281 0.19 -17.96 -0.56
CA LEU A 281 -0.78 -18.69 0.27
C LEU A 281 -1.79 -19.50 -0.55
N LEU A 282 -2.11 -19.06 -1.76
CA LEU A 282 -3.10 -19.71 -2.62
C LEU A 282 -2.50 -20.84 -3.49
N PHE A 283 -1.24 -20.72 -3.89
CA PHE A 283 -0.66 -21.59 -4.94
C PHE A 283 0.46 -22.51 -4.42
N ASP A 284 0.72 -22.53 -3.11
CA ASP A 284 1.76 -23.35 -2.47
C ASP A 284 3.15 -23.23 -3.15
N ARG A 285 3.47 -22.04 -3.66
CA ARG A 285 4.74 -21.74 -4.31
C ARG A 285 5.72 -21.14 -3.31
N PHE A 286 6.44 -22.02 -2.62
CA PHE A 286 7.44 -21.58 -1.65
C PHE A 286 8.57 -20.80 -2.33
N SER A 287 8.71 -19.52 -1.98
CA SER A 287 9.93 -18.75 -2.24
C SER A 287 10.70 -18.58 -0.94
N PRO A 288 11.93 -19.12 -0.85
CA PRO A 288 12.76 -18.97 0.36
C PRO A 288 13.16 -17.52 0.67
N SER A 289 12.90 -16.58 -0.23
CA SER A 289 13.19 -15.16 -0.07
C SER A 289 12.06 -14.38 0.63
N PHE A 290 10.94 -15.03 0.99
CA PHE A 290 9.87 -14.35 1.70
C PHE A 290 10.26 -14.08 3.16
N PRO A 291 10.01 -12.88 3.68
CA PRO A 291 10.28 -12.58 5.09
C PRO A 291 9.44 -13.50 5.97
N VAL A 292 10.08 -14.05 7.01
CA VAL A 292 9.44 -14.97 7.99
C VAL A 292 8.25 -14.31 8.69
N ASP A 293 8.26 -12.98 8.79
CA ASP A 293 7.16 -12.18 9.33
C ASP A 293 6.94 -10.91 8.49
N PRO A 294 6.00 -10.92 7.54
CA PRO A 294 5.72 -9.78 6.68
C PRO A 294 5.12 -8.58 7.44
N PHE A 295 4.61 -8.78 8.66
CA PHE A 295 4.07 -7.71 9.50
C PHE A 295 5.14 -7.03 10.37
N TYR A 296 6.34 -7.58 10.42
CA TYR A 296 7.45 -7.04 11.22
C TYR A 296 8.55 -6.40 10.36
N GLN A 297 8.72 -6.81 9.10
CA GLN A 297 9.82 -6.38 8.22
C GLN A 297 9.34 -5.75 6.91
N LEU A 298 8.29 -4.99 6.95
CA LEU A 298 7.47 -4.67 5.81
C LEU A 298 8.01 -3.70 4.80
N PHE A 299 8.90 -2.85 5.20
CA PHE A 299 9.19 -1.68 4.38
C PHE A 299 10.48 -1.89 3.60
N THR A 300 10.36 -2.44 2.40
CA THR A 300 11.41 -2.37 1.40
C THR A 300 11.15 -1.20 0.46
N ASN A 301 12.20 -0.52 -0.01
CA ASN A 301 12.10 0.61 -0.93
C ASN A 301 11.24 1.77 -0.37
N ASN A 302 11.66 2.33 0.76
CA ASN A 302 10.98 3.44 1.41
C ASN A 302 11.44 4.77 0.85
N TYR A 303 10.50 5.57 0.39
CA TYR A 303 10.72 6.91 -0.14
C TYR A 303 9.93 7.93 0.67
N LEU A 304 10.58 8.99 1.09
CA LEU A 304 10.02 10.04 1.94
C LEU A 304 10.02 11.38 1.20
N ILE A 305 8.85 11.98 1.12
CA ILE A 305 8.64 13.35 0.71
C ILE A 305 8.13 14.11 1.94
N ASP A 306 8.89 15.05 2.45
CA ASP A 306 8.52 15.86 3.61
C ASP A 306 8.67 17.33 3.27
N ARG A 307 7.63 18.13 3.54
CA ARG A 307 7.61 19.56 3.29
C ARG A 307 8.43 20.34 4.31
N ASN A 308 8.48 19.84 5.53
CA ASN A 308 9.18 20.45 6.66
C ASN A 308 10.33 19.52 7.13
N LEU A 309 11.16 19.10 6.18
CA LEU A 309 12.21 18.12 6.41
C LEU A 309 13.15 18.56 7.54
N THR A 310 13.08 17.86 8.66
CA THR A 310 14.07 17.96 9.75
C THR A 310 14.74 16.61 9.95
N ASN A 311 16.00 16.63 10.39
CA ASN A 311 16.73 15.40 10.70
C ASN A 311 16.01 14.58 11.77
N ASP A 312 15.40 15.22 12.76
CA ASP A 312 14.69 14.54 13.84
C ASP A 312 13.46 13.80 13.33
N ARG A 313 12.69 14.40 12.42
CA ARG A 313 11.53 13.77 11.79
C ARG A 313 11.94 12.58 10.92
N VAL A 314 12.98 12.73 10.09
CA VAL A 314 13.52 11.64 9.29
C VAL A 314 14.01 10.50 10.16
N ASN A 315 14.80 10.80 11.20
CA ASN A 315 15.31 9.81 12.13
C ASN A 315 14.19 9.08 12.86
N MET A 316 13.14 9.81 13.27
CA MET A 316 11.99 9.20 13.91
C MET A 316 11.27 8.24 12.96
N ILE A 317 10.97 8.64 11.73
CA ILE A 317 10.34 7.76 10.73
C ILE A 317 11.22 6.52 10.47
N GLN A 318 12.53 6.69 10.28
CA GLN A 318 13.46 5.57 10.10
C GLN A 318 13.48 4.62 11.32
N SER A 319 13.39 5.17 12.53
CA SER A 319 13.32 4.36 13.75
C SER A 319 12.04 3.54 13.84
N ILE A 320 10.91 4.10 13.37
CA ILE A 320 9.61 3.41 13.33
C ILE A 320 9.66 2.25 12.33
N ILE A 321 10.09 2.52 11.10
CA ILE A 321 10.11 1.49 10.05
C ILE A 321 11.35 0.58 10.12
N GLN A 322 12.34 0.92 10.97
CA GLN A 322 13.63 0.22 11.13
C GLN A 322 14.43 0.05 9.83
N GLN A 323 14.28 0.97 8.92
CA GLN A 323 14.97 0.98 7.64
C GLN A 323 15.31 2.41 7.23
N LYS A 324 16.29 2.53 6.35
CA LYS A 324 16.61 3.81 5.74
C LYS A 324 15.47 4.23 4.80
N VAL A 325 15.18 5.53 4.78
CA VAL A 325 14.34 6.14 3.76
C VAL A 325 15.19 6.89 2.75
N THR A 326 14.79 6.84 1.50
CA THR A 326 15.34 7.70 0.45
C THR A 326 14.54 9.00 0.43
N ILE A 327 15.19 10.12 0.71
CA ILE A 327 14.55 11.44 0.61
C ILE A 327 14.36 11.77 -0.88
N VAL A 328 13.13 12.11 -1.22
CA VAL A 328 12.78 12.46 -2.61
C VAL A 328 12.53 13.96 -2.71
N ASN A 329 13.43 14.62 -3.42
CA ASN A 329 13.27 16.00 -3.88
C ASN A 329 13.07 16.03 -5.42
N GLU A 330 12.95 17.20 -5.98
CA GLU A 330 12.77 17.38 -7.44
C GLU A 330 13.97 16.86 -8.22
N GLU A 331 15.19 17.11 -7.74
CA GLU A 331 16.41 16.63 -8.37
C GLU A 331 16.43 15.10 -8.44
N TYR A 332 16.16 14.41 -7.33
CA TYR A 332 16.08 12.96 -7.31
C TYR A 332 15.00 12.43 -8.28
N ALA A 333 13.79 13.02 -8.24
CA ALA A 333 12.68 12.57 -9.07
C ALA A 333 12.97 12.72 -10.58
N ASN A 334 13.73 13.75 -10.98
CA ASN A 334 14.14 13.96 -12.38
C ASN A 334 15.23 12.97 -12.83
N THR A 335 15.96 12.33 -11.91
CA THR A 335 16.92 11.26 -12.27
C THR A 335 16.24 9.92 -12.56
N LEU A 336 14.97 9.77 -12.15
CA LEU A 336 14.23 8.54 -12.38
C LEU A 336 13.93 8.37 -13.87
N PRO A 337 14.07 7.15 -14.40
CA PRO A 337 13.70 6.90 -15.79
C PRO A 337 12.20 7.14 -15.99
N PRO A 338 11.78 7.77 -17.10
CA PRO A 338 10.37 7.92 -17.43
C PRO A 338 9.70 6.54 -17.43
N VAL A 339 8.54 6.46 -16.78
CA VAL A 339 7.83 5.19 -16.64
C VAL A 339 6.99 4.93 -17.88
N SER A 340 7.66 4.50 -18.93
CA SER A 340 6.98 3.86 -20.06
C SER A 340 7.21 2.37 -19.95
N ILE A 341 6.15 1.61 -19.78
CA ILE A 341 6.19 0.16 -19.68
C ILE A 341 5.50 -0.41 -20.92
N ALA A 342 6.24 -1.17 -21.71
CA ALA A 342 5.66 -1.98 -22.77
C ALA A 342 5.42 -3.39 -22.23
N PHE A 343 4.21 -3.90 -22.41
CA PHE A 343 3.87 -5.29 -22.16
C PHE A 343 3.73 -6.00 -23.49
N MET A 344 4.32 -7.17 -23.62
CA MET A 344 4.27 -8.02 -24.82
C MET A 344 3.99 -9.46 -24.40
N LYS A 345 3.40 -10.24 -25.32
CA LYS A 345 3.39 -11.71 -25.20
C LYS A 345 4.70 -12.27 -25.77
N ASP A 346 5.29 -13.22 -25.07
CA ASP A 346 6.36 -14.05 -25.61
C ASP A 346 5.82 -15.15 -26.54
N LYS A 347 6.71 -15.97 -27.08
CA LYS A 347 6.36 -17.10 -27.96
C LYS A 347 5.45 -18.14 -27.29
N ASP A 348 5.47 -18.20 -25.96
CA ASP A 348 4.68 -19.12 -25.15
C ASP A 348 3.43 -18.46 -24.57
N SER A 349 3.07 -17.26 -25.06
CA SER A 349 1.94 -16.44 -24.60
C SER A 349 2.06 -15.90 -23.18
N ASN A 350 3.25 -15.92 -22.57
CA ASN A 350 3.48 -15.27 -21.30
C ASN A 350 3.60 -13.75 -21.48
N VAL A 351 3.11 -13.00 -20.52
CA VAL A 351 3.22 -11.53 -20.52
C VAL A 351 4.61 -11.13 -20.03
N ILE A 352 5.37 -10.45 -20.88
CA ILE A 352 6.69 -9.90 -20.55
C ILE A 352 6.58 -8.38 -20.50
N SER A 353 7.17 -7.75 -19.48
CA SER A 353 7.25 -6.30 -19.37
C SER A 353 8.64 -5.80 -19.73
N PHE A 354 8.69 -4.73 -20.53
CA PHE A 354 9.93 -4.01 -20.84
C PHE A 354 9.83 -2.58 -20.33
N ARG A 355 10.84 -2.14 -19.57
CA ARG A 355 10.99 -0.75 -19.17
C ARG A 355 11.94 -0.07 -20.16
N LYS A 356 11.51 1.00 -20.82
CA LYS A 356 12.38 1.81 -21.68
C LYS A 356 12.48 3.25 -21.19
N ARG A 357 13.66 3.85 -21.38
CA ARG A 357 13.97 5.21 -20.95
C ARG A 357 13.40 6.30 -21.84
N ASN A 358 13.14 6.01 -23.13
CA ASN A 358 12.63 6.98 -24.07
C ASN A 358 11.40 6.44 -24.82
N ILE A 359 10.41 7.31 -25.01
CA ILE A 359 9.21 7.02 -25.83
C ILE A 359 9.60 6.75 -27.27
N ASP A 360 10.59 7.47 -27.81
CA ASP A 360 11.10 7.29 -29.16
C ASP A 360 11.64 5.87 -29.40
N ASP A 361 12.27 5.27 -28.39
CA ASP A 361 12.72 3.87 -28.43
C ASP A 361 11.58 2.85 -28.50
N ILE A 362 10.35 3.23 -28.10
CA ILE A 362 9.16 2.37 -28.14
C ILE A 362 8.53 2.41 -29.54
N VAL A 363 8.59 3.54 -30.18
CA VAL A 363 8.08 3.73 -31.56
C VAL A 363 8.91 2.89 -32.56
N ASP A 364 10.23 2.77 -32.37
CA ASP A 364 11.12 1.95 -33.21
C ASP A 364 10.89 0.42 -33.07
N LEU A 365 10.13 -0.04 -32.07
CA LEU A 365 9.72 -1.45 -32.00
C LEU A 365 8.64 -1.82 -33.04
N ASN A 366 8.17 -0.86 -33.84
CA ASN A 366 7.16 -1.04 -34.85
C ASN A 366 7.75 -1.13 -36.27
N SER A 367 9.07 -1.05 -36.44
CA SER A 367 9.84 -1.35 -37.67
C SER A 367 10.41 -2.82 -37.62
#